data_da0d29e115537bb644236e2be30e744f
#
_entry.id   da0d29e115537bb644236e2be30e744f
#
_cell.length_a   1.000
_cell.length_b   1.000
_cell.length_c   1.000
_cell.angle_alpha   90.00
_cell.angle_beta   90.00
_cell.angle_gamma   90.00
#
_symmetry.space_group_name_H-M   'P 1'
#
loop_
_entity.id
_entity.type
_entity.pdbx_description
1 polymer ?
#
loop_
_entity_poly.entity_id
_entity_poly.type
_entity_poly.pdbx_seq_one_letter_code
_entity_poly.pdbx_strand_id
1 'polypeptide(L)'
;MEASITLKKVGKLIRDKTILASLTFGIERGSLVAIIGDNEAGKSMLLKVISGIEYQEFGHVYINGLDSKKRRLDIISSIGFVPHEIDLDPWLTLEQNVRFMGLMY
;
A
#
# COMPACT_ATOMS: atom_id res chain seq x y z
N MET A 1 20.48 -0.48 -8.90
CA MET A 1 19.31 -1.35 -9.05
C MET A 1 18.04 -0.52 -9.08
N GLU A 2 17.11 -0.94 -9.89
CA GLU A 2 15.83 -0.24 -10.03
C GLU A 2 14.93 -0.49 -8.82
N ALA A 3 14.36 0.56 -8.25
CA ALA A 3 13.44 0.43 -7.14
C ALA A 3 12.05 -0.01 -7.63
N SER A 4 11.46 -1.01 -6.97
CA SER A 4 10.09 -1.42 -7.26
C SER A 4 9.06 -0.49 -6.63
N ILE A 5 9.39 0.14 -5.51
CA ILE A 5 8.55 1.11 -4.81
C ILE A 5 9.41 2.31 -4.47
N THR A 6 8.93 3.51 -4.81
CA THR A 6 9.63 4.76 -4.48
C THR A 6 8.63 5.75 -3.92
N LEU A 7 8.95 6.31 -2.75
CA LEU A 7 8.20 7.39 -2.14
C LEU A 7 9.05 8.65 -2.15
N LYS A 8 8.46 9.77 -2.59
CA LYS A 8 9.13 11.08 -2.60
C LYS A 8 8.30 12.09 -1.84
N LYS A 9 8.76 12.48 -0.66
CA LYS A 9 8.14 13.48 0.22
C LYS A 9 6.66 13.20 0.46
N VAL A 10 6.33 11.94 0.72
CA VAL A 10 4.94 11.51 0.89
C VAL A 10 4.43 11.95 2.26
N GLY A 11 3.29 12.64 2.25
CA GLY A 11 2.60 13.06 3.45
C GLY A 11 1.13 12.70 3.41
N LYS A 12 0.58 12.33 4.55
CA LYS A 12 -0.84 11.97 4.69
C LYS A 12 -1.43 12.65 5.91
N LEU A 13 -2.58 13.30 5.70
CA LEU A 13 -3.35 13.94 6.76
C LEU A 13 -4.72 13.28 6.88
N ILE A 14 -5.21 13.17 8.10
CA ILE A 14 -6.60 12.78 8.36
C ILE A 14 -7.15 13.79 9.35
N ARG A 15 -8.20 14.51 8.97
CA ARG A 15 -8.84 15.54 9.81
C ARG A 15 -7.80 16.51 10.38
N ASP A 16 -6.95 17.05 9.51
CA ASP A 16 -5.87 17.98 9.84
C ASP A 16 -4.78 17.40 10.76
N LYS A 17 -4.83 16.12 11.07
CA LYS A 17 -3.79 15.44 11.83
C LYS A 17 -2.81 14.75 10.88
N THR A 18 -1.53 15.04 11.03
CA THR A 18 -0.47 14.41 10.24
C THR A 18 -0.30 12.96 10.65
N ILE A 19 -0.57 12.06 9.72
CA ILE A 19 -0.37 10.61 9.91
C ILE A 19 0.99 10.20 9.34
N LEU A 20 1.33 10.70 8.16
CA LEU A 20 2.65 10.48 7.55
C LEU A 20 3.28 11.85 7.27
N ALA A 21 4.52 12.04 7.70
CA ALA A 21 5.23 13.29 7.58
C ALA A 21 6.42 13.14 6.62
N SER A 22 6.24 13.60 5.38
CA SER A 22 7.30 13.75 4.37
C SER A 22 8.25 12.55 4.26
N LEU A 23 7.71 11.38 3.94
CA LEU A 23 8.51 10.16 3.82
C LEU A 23 9.16 10.07 2.43
N THR A 24 10.46 9.79 2.43
CA THR A 24 11.23 9.57 1.20
C THR A 24 12.06 8.31 1.36
N PHE A 25 11.76 7.28 0.60
CA PHE A 25 12.57 6.07 0.56
C PHE A 25 12.25 5.24 -0.69
N GLY A 26 13.08 4.25 -0.95
CA GLY A 26 12.87 3.31 -2.04
C GLY A 26 13.05 1.87 -1.57
N ILE A 27 12.35 0.97 -2.21
CA ILE A 27 12.46 -0.48 -1.96
C ILE A 27 12.94 -1.14 -3.25
N GLU A 28 14.09 -1.78 -3.19
CA GLU A 28 14.67 -2.45 -4.35
C GLU A 28 13.85 -3.66 -4.79
N ARG A 29 13.86 -3.89 -6.08
CA ARG A 29 13.20 -5.07 -6.66
C ARG A 29 13.76 -6.35 -6.06
N GLY A 30 12.87 -7.28 -5.69
CA GLY A 30 13.25 -8.57 -5.13
C GLY A 30 13.58 -8.56 -3.64
N SER A 31 13.46 -7.41 -2.96
CA SER A 31 13.73 -7.34 -1.52
C SER A 31 12.51 -7.66 -0.67
N LEU A 32 12.77 -8.13 0.54
CA LEU A 32 11.77 -8.32 1.58
C LEU A 32 12.00 -7.25 2.65
N VAL A 33 11.02 -6.39 2.87
CA VAL A 33 11.16 -5.25 3.77
C VAL A 33 10.11 -5.32 4.87
N ALA A 34 10.53 -5.10 6.11
CA ALA A 34 9.64 -5.01 7.26
C ALA A 34 9.52 -3.55 7.71
N ILE A 35 8.30 -3.12 7.99
CA ILE A 35 8.02 -1.79 8.54
C ILE A 35 7.73 -1.98 10.02
N ILE A 36 8.58 -1.40 10.87
CA ILE A 36 8.51 -1.57 12.32
C ILE A 36 8.20 -0.22 12.97
N GLY A 37 7.34 -0.24 13.96
CA GLY A 37 6.96 0.94 14.72
C GLY A 37 5.79 0.65 15.64
N ASP A 38 5.44 1.64 16.45
CA ASP A 38 4.28 1.55 17.33
C ASP A 38 2.97 1.51 16.54
N ASN A 39 1.90 1.04 17.16
CA ASN A 39 0.59 0.93 16.51
C ASN A 39 0.05 2.26 15.97
N GLU A 40 0.48 3.37 16.55
CA GLU A 40 0.06 4.71 16.11
C GLU A 40 1.04 5.38 15.14
N ALA A 41 2.05 4.65 14.68
CA ALA A 41 3.09 5.22 13.83
C ALA A 41 2.69 5.37 12.35
N GLY A 42 1.47 4.99 11.98
CA GLY A 42 0.99 5.14 10.61
C GLY A 42 1.37 4.01 9.67
N LYS A 43 1.80 2.87 10.18
CA LYS A 43 2.21 1.72 9.35
C LYS A 43 1.10 1.24 8.42
N SER A 44 -0.11 1.08 8.95
CA SER A 44 -1.25 0.65 8.14
C SER A 44 -1.61 1.67 7.07
N MET A 45 -1.53 2.96 7.41
CA MET A 45 -1.78 4.03 6.44
C MET A 45 -0.72 4.02 5.35
N LEU A 46 0.54 3.81 5.70
CA LEU A 46 1.63 3.74 4.73
C LEU A 46 1.39 2.61 3.71
N LEU A 47 1.01 1.43 4.19
CA LEU A 47 0.68 0.31 3.29
C LEU A 47 -0.52 0.61 2.41
N LYS A 48 -1.55 1.28 2.94
CA LYS A 48 -2.71 1.69 2.15
C LYS A 48 -2.34 2.70 1.07
N VAL A 49 -1.47 3.64 1.38
CA VAL A 49 -0.98 4.62 0.40
C VAL A 49 -0.16 3.94 -0.70
N ILE A 50 0.74 3.04 -0.32
CA ILE A 50 1.55 2.30 -1.30
C ILE A 50 0.67 1.44 -2.22
N SER A 51 -0.36 0.78 -1.66
CA SER A 51 -1.23 -0.10 -2.43
C SER A 51 -2.28 0.62 -3.28
N GLY A 52 -2.45 1.93 -3.09
CA GLY A 52 -3.42 2.71 -3.84
C GLY A 52 -4.83 2.72 -3.25
N ILE A 53 -5.03 2.12 -2.07
CA ILE A 53 -6.33 2.17 -1.36
C ILE A 53 -6.61 3.58 -0.87
N GLU A 54 -5.57 4.25 -0.39
CA GLU A 54 -5.63 5.65 0.03
C GLU A 54 -4.64 6.47 -0.79
N TYR A 55 -4.91 7.77 -0.95
CA TYR A 55 -3.99 8.68 -1.62
C TYR A 55 -3.29 9.59 -0.61
N GLN A 56 -2.04 9.88 -0.89
CA GLN A 56 -1.29 10.88 -0.15
C GLN A 56 -1.79 12.29 -0.48
N GLU A 57 -1.70 13.22 0.47
CA GLU A 57 -1.96 14.64 0.24
C GLU A 57 -0.77 15.34 -0.42
N PHE A 58 0.44 14.90 -0.07
CA PHE A 58 1.69 15.49 -0.57
C PHE A 58 2.60 14.41 -1.11
N GLY A 59 3.47 14.80 -2.05
CA GLY A 59 4.49 13.92 -2.58
C GLY A 59 4.00 12.96 -3.64
N HIS A 60 4.86 12.01 -3.99
CA HIS A 60 4.61 11.07 -5.06
C HIS A 60 4.97 9.65 -4.65
N VAL A 61 4.17 8.70 -5.11
CA VAL A 61 4.43 7.27 -4.96
C VAL A 61 4.57 6.68 -6.35
N TYR A 62 5.66 5.94 -6.57
CA TYR A 62 5.91 5.24 -7.83
C TYR A 62 6.01 3.75 -7.56
N ILE A 63 5.27 2.96 -8.33
CA ILE A 63 5.33 1.51 -8.29
C ILE A 63 5.81 1.03 -9.65
N ASN A 64 6.95 0.35 -9.68
CA ASN A 64 7.61 -0.05 -10.92
C ASN A 64 7.76 1.11 -11.92
N GLY A 65 8.07 2.30 -11.40
CA GLY A 65 8.23 3.52 -12.20
C GLY A 65 6.95 4.23 -12.59
N LEU A 66 5.79 3.69 -12.23
CA LEU A 66 4.48 4.28 -12.58
C LEU A 66 3.95 5.14 -11.42
N ASP A 67 3.49 6.35 -11.73
CA ASP A 67 2.88 7.24 -10.75
C ASP A 67 1.55 6.66 -10.26
N SER A 68 1.40 6.52 -8.95
CA SER A 68 0.24 5.85 -8.35
C SER A 68 -1.09 6.55 -8.60
N LYS A 69 -1.08 7.88 -8.77
CA LYS A 69 -2.31 8.63 -9.04
C LYS A 69 -2.70 8.61 -10.53
N LYS A 70 -1.70 8.54 -11.41
CA LYS A 70 -1.93 8.58 -12.86
C LYS A 70 -2.20 7.21 -13.46
N ARG A 71 -1.61 6.17 -12.90
CA ARG A 71 -1.65 4.82 -13.47
C ARG A 71 -2.21 3.81 -12.46
N ARG A 72 -3.27 4.19 -11.77
CA ARG A 72 -3.85 3.39 -10.68
C ARG A 72 -4.24 1.98 -11.09
N LEU A 73 -4.92 1.83 -12.22
CA LEU A 73 -5.39 0.51 -12.67
C LEU A 73 -4.24 -0.43 -13.00
N ASP A 74 -3.19 0.09 -13.64
CA ASP A 74 -2.01 -0.70 -13.96
C ASP A 74 -1.27 -1.16 -12.69
N ILE A 75 -1.24 -0.29 -11.69
CA ILE A 75 -0.59 -0.58 -10.41
C ILE A 75 -1.38 -1.61 -9.61
N ILE A 76 -2.69 -1.44 -9.49
CA ILE A 76 -3.56 -2.37 -8.76
C ILE A 76 -3.46 -3.78 -9.31
N SER A 77 -3.38 -3.93 -10.63
CA SER A 77 -3.25 -5.24 -11.25
C SER A 77 -1.91 -5.93 -10.98
N SER A 78 -0.91 -5.19 -10.51
CA SER A 78 0.44 -5.72 -10.22
C SER A 78 0.72 -5.90 -8.72
N ILE A 79 -0.21 -5.54 -7.84
CA ILE A 79 -0.03 -5.57 -6.38
C ILE A 79 -0.98 -6.57 -5.75
N GLY A 80 -0.46 -7.37 -4.81
CA GLY A 80 -1.27 -8.11 -3.87
C GLY A 80 -1.26 -7.40 -2.51
N PHE A 81 -2.41 -7.18 -1.92
CA PHE A 81 -2.55 -6.52 -0.63
C PHE A 81 -3.31 -7.41 0.35
N VAL A 82 -2.71 -7.62 1.53
CA VAL A 82 -3.35 -8.36 2.62
C VAL A 82 -3.69 -7.36 3.71
N PRO A 83 -4.98 -7.05 3.92
CA PRO A 83 -5.37 -6.09 4.95
C PRO A 83 -5.13 -6.64 6.35
N HIS A 84 -5.04 -5.71 7.33
CA HIS A 84 -4.84 -6.06 8.74
C HIS A 84 -5.94 -6.99 9.26
N GLU A 85 -7.18 -6.70 8.91
CA GLU A 85 -8.32 -7.55 9.22
C GLU A 85 -8.82 -8.19 7.94
N ILE A 86 -8.82 -9.53 7.92
CA ILE A 86 -9.35 -10.31 6.80
C ILE A 86 -10.67 -10.89 7.24
N ASP A 87 -11.77 -10.41 6.64
CA ASP A 87 -13.08 -10.98 6.86
C ASP A 87 -13.25 -12.20 5.97
N LEU A 88 -13.09 -13.38 6.56
CA LEU A 88 -13.38 -14.62 5.88
C LEU A 88 -14.87 -14.91 6.00
N ASP A 89 -15.49 -15.26 4.88
CA ASP A 89 -16.89 -15.68 4.89
C ASP A 89 -16.98 -17.08 5.50
N PRO A 90 -17.70 -17.27 6.64
CA PRO A 90 -17.76 -18.57 7.30
C PRO A 90 -18.54 -19.62 6.50
N TRP A 91 -19.31 -19.21 5.50
CA TRP A 91 -20.08 -20.11 4.63
C TRP A 91 -19.29 -20.61 3.43
N LEU A 92 -18.07 -20.07 3.23
CA LEU A 92 -17.19 -20.47 2.14
C LEU A 92 -16.01 -21.29 2.68
N THR A 93 -15.46 -22.16 1.85
CA THR A 93 -14.21 -22.86 2.17
C THR A 93 -13.05 -21.87 2.15
N LEU A 94 -11.90 -22.28 2.71
CA LEU A 94 -10.68 -21.47 2.65
C LEU A 94 -10.30 -21.16 1.19
N GLU A 95 -10.36 -22.14 0.32
CA GLU A 95 -10.06 -21.97 -1.11
C GLU A 95 -11.00 -20.95 -1.76
N GLN A 96 -12.29 -21.01 -1.48
CA GLN A 96 -13.27 -20.06 -2.01
C GLN A 96 -13.01 -18.65 -1.51
N ASN A 97 -12.66 -18.49 -0.22
CA ASN A 97 -12.31 -17.19 0.34
C ASN A 97 -11.08 -16.59 -0.37
N VAL A 98 -10.05 -17.40 -0.60
CA VAL A 98 -8.82 -16.92 -1.27
C VAL A 98 -9.13 -16.52 -2.71
N ARG A 99 -9.93 -17.29 -3.43
CA ARG A 99 -10.35 -16.95 -4.79
C ARG A 99 -11.15 -15.65 -4.83
N PHE A 100 -12.07 -15.47 -3.91
CA PHE A 100 -12.86 -14.24 -3.82
C PHE A 100 -11.98 -13.03 -3.58
N MET A 101 -11.03 -13.12 -2.66
CA MET A 101 -10.08 -12.05 -2.39
C MET A 101 -9.20 -11.75 -3.61
N GLY A 102 -8.78 -12.78 -4.34
CA GLY A 102 -8.01 -12.62 -5.56
C GLY A 102 -8.77 -11.88 -6.67
N LEU A 103 -10.10 -12.00 -6.70
CA LEU A 103 -10.93 -11.27 -7.65
C LEU A 103 -11.13 -9.80 -7.24
N MET A 104 -11.08 -9.50 -5.94
CA MET A 104 -11.22 -8.13 -5.42
C MET A 104 -9.93 -7.33 -5.54
N TYR A 105 -8.81 -7.97 -5.43
CA TYR A 105 -7.48 -7.36 -5.45
C TYR A 105 -6.67 -7.96 -6.60
#